data_6419addf921fa336b4defc250946c68f
#
_entry.id   6419addf921fa336b4defc250946c68f
#
_cell.length_a   1.000
_cell.length_b   1.000
_cell.length_c   1.000
_cell.angle_alpha   90.00
_cell.angle_beta   90.00
_cell.angle_gamma   90.00
#
_symmetry.space_group_name_H-M   'P 1'
#
loop_
_entity.id
_entity.type
_entity.pdbx_description
1 polymer ?
#
loop_
_entity_poly.entity_id
_entity_poly.type
_entity_poly.pdbx_seq_one_letter_code
_entity_poly.pdbx_strand_id
1 'polypeptide(L)'
;MRDTRRKLNVKKLKNYKPSFNSSLWIGLALVFLYLPLLVMAIFSFNDSKSLSNWSGFSLRWYQELFANQQMIDAIIVSVSIAILSTVISTILGTITAIGVSKSKPILRKILLQVNNIPIMNPEIVTGISLMLLFSFMKIEKGYITMLIAHIVLCTPFVITNVLPKVRQLDDNLADAAMDLGATPFQALTKVIIPQIKPGIISGVLLAFTLSFDDFIVSYFVSGNGIENISIVIYNMSKRTNPSIYALATIILVVVLIVVVLGTIIPRVFPKATDKLLKSKVVKVILAGCLLISVGWSISAGIGKKTLRVYNWGEYIDKSVISDFEDKYDCKVVYETFDSNEIMYTKYVSGNSYDIMVPSEYMIERLIKEERLQPIDKSIVTNFDNINKGILGQSFDPNNDYWVPYFCGNVGILYDKTVVDKNDLKEGWNILRNPKYKGQIYMYDSERDSFMVALKALGYSMNTTDRKEIDDAY
;
A
#
# COMPACT_ATOMS: atom_id res chain seq x y z
N MET A 1 -41.00 19.56 31.50
CA MET A 1 -40.91 18.12 31.83
C MET A 1 -39.97 17.29 30.96
N ARG A 2 -39.86 17.48 29.62
CA ARG A 2 -38.91 16.74 28.75
C ARG A 2 -37.44 17.04 29.04
N ASP A 3 -37.10 18.26 29.36
CA ASP A 3 -35.71 18.72 29.57
C ASP A 3 -35.12 18.22 30.92
N THR A 4 -35.94 18.10 31.94
CA THR A 4 -35.56 17.55 33.25
C THR A 4 -35.29 16.03 33.18
N ARG A 5 -36.04 15.28 32.37
CA ARG A 5 -35.79 13.83 32.14
C ARG A 5 -34.50 13.58 31.35
N ARG A 6 -34.15 14.47 30.42
CA ARG A 6 -32.89 14.39 29.66
C ARG A 6 -31.66 14.64 30.52
N LYS A 7 -31.73 15.64 31.44
CA LYS A 7 -30.66 15.95 32.40
C LYS A 7 -30.48 14.86 33.45
N LEU A 8 -31.55 14.22 33.91
CA LEU A 8 -31.51 13.07 34.83
C LEU A 8 -30.89 11.81 34.19
N ASN A 9 -31.17 11.55 32.94
CA ASN A 9 -30.54 10.42 32.21
C ASN A 9 -29.04 10.62 31.98
N VAL A 10 -28.62 11.85 31.68
CA VAL A 10 -27.19 12.15 31.48
C VAL A 10 -26.41 12.09 32.82
N LYS A 11 -27.03 12.50 33.94
CA LYS A 11 -26.43 12.33 35.30
C LYS A 11 -26.31 10.86 35.70
N LYS A 12 -27.30 10.01 35.36
CA LYS A 12 -27.24 8.56 35.60
C LYS A 12 -26.14 7.88 34.80
N LEU A 13 -25.94 8.29 33.54
CA LEU A 13 -24.87 7.77 32.69
C LEU A 13 -23.46 8.21 33.16
N LYS A 14 -23.34 9.41 33.75
CA LYS A 14 -22.07 9.89 34.29
C LYS A 14 -21.58 9.16 35.55
N ASN A 15 -22.47 8.48 36.24
CA ASN A 15 -22.18 7.72 37.48
C ASN A 15 -22.24 6.18 37.23
N TYR A 16 -22.38 5.74 36.00
CA TYR A 16 -22.37 4.32 35.68
C TYR A 16 -20.94 3.80 35.83
N LYS A 17 -20.69 3.06 36.90
CA LYS A 17 -19.48 2.26 37.05
C LYS A 17 -19.76 0.94 36.34
N PRO A 18 -18.94 0.54 35.36
CA PRO A 18 -19.14 -0.75 34.71
C PRO A 18 -19.07 -1.87 35.76
N SER A 19 -19.94 -2.87 35.65
CA SER A 19 -19.87 -4.03 36.51
C SER A 19 -18.54 -4.76 36.32
N PHE A 20 -18.08 -5.49 37.33
CA PHE A 20 -16.85 -6.28 37.24
C PHE A 20 -16.81 -7.14 35.96
N ASN A 21 -17.93 -7.79 35.64
CA ASN A 21 -18.05 -8.61 34.44
C ASN A 21 -17.89 -7.79 33.15
N SER A 22 -18.50 -6.61 33.05
CA SER A 22 -18.34 -5.76 31.86
C SER A 22 -16.91 -5.24 31.71
N SER A 23 -16.23 -4.92 32.80
CA SER A 23 -14.82 -4.52 32.79
C SER A 23 -13.91 -5.68 32.39
N LEU A 24 -14.20 -6.89 32.83
CA LEU A 24 -13.48 -8.11 32.46
C LEU A 24 -13.60 -8.38 30.95
N TRP A 25 -14.82 -8.33 30.40
CA TRP A 25 -15.03 -8.53 28.96
C TRP A 25 -14.34 -7.47 28.11
N ILE A 26 -14.38 -6.19 28.53
CA ILE A 26 -13.63 -5.10 27.87
C ILE A 26 -12.12 -5.39 27.91
N GLY A 27 -11.62 -5.80 29.08
CA GLY A 27 -10.22 -6.16 29.25
C GLY A 27 -9.78 -7.32 28.34
N LEU A 28 -10.57 -8.40 28.29
CA LEU A 28 -10.31 -9.53 27.41
C LEU A 28 -10.34 -9.14 25.93
N ALA A 29 -11.30 -8.32 25.52
CA ALA A 29 -11.37 -7.81 24.15
C ALA A 29 -10.15 -6.97 23.79
N LEU A 30 -9.70 -6.08 24.69
CA LEU A 30 -8.48 -5.28 24.48
C LEU A 30 -7.23 -6.18 24.39
N VAL A 31 -7.09 -7.16 25.30
CA VAL A 31 -5.97 -8.11 25.24
C VAL A 31 -5.99 -8.86 23.90
N PHE A 32 -7.14 -9.38 23.49
CA PHE A 32 -7.27 -10.09 22.22
C PHE A 32 -6.87 -9.21 21.00
N LEU A 33 -7.27 -7.96 20.99
CA LEU A 33 -6.97 -7.02 19.90
C LEU A 33 -5.50 -6.57 19.88
N TYR A 34 -4.90 -6.35 21.06
CA TYR A 34 -3.55 -5.77 21.14
C TYR A 34 -2.45 -6.80 21.36
N LEU A 35 -2.77 -8.03 21.78
CA LEU A 35 -1.78 -9.09 21.98
C LEU A 35 -0.94 -9.39 20.74
N PRO A 36 -1.50 -9.51 19.51
CA PRO A 36 -0.69 -9.72 18.31
C PRO A 36 0.32 -8.59 18.07
N LEU A 37 -0.07 -7.33 18.33
CA LEU A 37 0.83 -6.18 18.19
C LEU A 37 1.97 -6.21 19.21
N LEU A 38 1.68 -6.64 20.45
CA LEU A 38 2.70 -6.81 21.49
C LEU A 38 3.67 -7.94 21.15
N VAL A 39 3.16 -9.08 20.67
CA VAL A 39 3.99 -10.20 20.22
C VAL A 39 4.91 -9.74 19.08
N MET A 40 4.38 -9.04 18.09
CA MET A 40 5.15 -8.48 16.98
C MET A 40 6.23 -7.51 17.49
N ALA A 41 5.91 -6.64 18.44
CA ALA A 41 6.85 -5.70 19.03
C ALA A 41 7.97 -6.43 19.81
N ILE A 42 7.67 -7.53 20.51
CA ILE A 42 8.67 -8.37 21.18
C ILE A 42 9.57 -9.04 20.15
N PHE A 43 9.01 -9.66 19.11
CA PHE A 43 9.76 -10.35 18.08
C PHE A 43 10.58 -9.42 17.18
N SER A 44 10.30 -8.11 17.17
CA SER A 44 11.14 -7.12 16.49
C SER A 44 12.57 -7.03 17.07
N PHE A 45 12.76 -7.49 18.31
CA PHE A 45 14.06 -7.56 18.98
C PHE A 45 14.69 -8.96 18.94
N ASN A 46 14.09 -9.92 18.23
CA ASN A 46 14.61 -11.28 18.13
C ASN A 46 15.75 -11.35 17.09
N ASP A 47 16.85 -12.02 17.40
CA ASP A 47 17.99 -12.16 16.48
C ASP A 47 17.76 -13.17 15.34
N SER A 48 16.80 -14.08 15.49
CA SER A 48 16.47 -15.08 14.47
C SER A 48 15.75 -14.50 13.28
N LYS A 49 16.02 -15.06 12.08
CA LYS A 49 15.15 -14.87 10.90
C LYS A 49 13.81 -15.60 11.04
N SER A 50 13.72 -16.57 11.94
CA SER A 50 12.47 -17.29 12.20
C SER A 50 11.50 -16.39 12.96
N LEU A 51 10.25 -16.36 12.51
CA LEU A 51 9.16 -15.60 13.13
C LEU A 51 8.51 -16.32 14.32
N SER A 52 8.92 -17.57 14.62
CA SER A 52 8.33 -18.42 15.64
C SER A 52 9.29 -18.79 16.78
N ASN A 53 10.61 -18.69 16.57
CA ASN A 53 11.60 -19.12 17.56
C ASN A 53 12.38 -17.91 18.07
N TRP A 54 12.42 -17.75 19.41
CA TRP A 54 13.24 -16.73 20.06
C TRP A 54 14.68 -17.21 20.19
N SER A 55 15.64 -16.47 19.63
CA SER A 55 17.08 -16.80 19.68
C SER A 55 17.94 -15.83 20.47
N GLY A 56 17.36 -14.75 20.99
CA GLY A 56 18.05 -13.74 21.76
C GLY A 56 17.66 -12.32 21.40
N PHE A 57 18.10 -11.35 22.22
CA PHE A 57 17.83 -9.93 21.99
C PHE A 57 18.83 -9.35 20.98
N SER A 58 18.33 -8.65 19.96
CA SER A 58 19.15 -7.96 18.96
C SER A 58 18.45 -6.73 18.43
N LEU A 59 19.22 -5.71 18.01
CA LEU A 59 18.73 -4.53 17.28
C LEU A 59 19.02 -4.63 15.77
N ARG A 60 19.44 -5.78 15.30
CA ARG A 60 19.85 -6.01 13.92
C ARG A 60 18.80 -5.55 12.91
N TRP A 61 17.53 -5.90 13.11
CA TRP A 61 16.44 -5.57 12.19
C TRP A 61 16.17 -4.07 12.08
N TYR A 62 16.42 -3.33 13.16
CA TYR A 62 16.36 -1.86 13.14
C TYR A 62 17.52 -1.27 12.34
N GLN A 63 18.74 -1.82 12.50
CA GLN A 63 19.89 -1.38 11.71
C GLN A 63 19.70 -1.68 10.22
N GLU A 64 19.24 -2.88 9.86
CA GLU A 64 18.93 -3.26 8.49
C GLU A 64 17.81 -2.40 7.89
N LEU A 65 16.79 -2.04 8.69
CA LEU A 65 15.70 -1.16 8.27
C LEU A 65 16.20 0.24 7.90
N PHE A 66 17.01 0.84 8.75
CA PHE A 66 17.55 2.19 8.51
C PHE A 66 18.66 2.22 7.44
N ALA A 67 19.30 1.11 7.18
CA ALA A 67 20.25 0.97 6.07
C ALA A 67 19.53 0.74 4.71
N ASN A 68 18.25 0.43 4.73
CA ASN A 68 17.47 0.18 3.51
C ASN A 68 16.94 1.49 2.91
N GLN A 69 17.60 1.98 1.87
CA GLN A 69 17.21 3.24 1.20
C GLN A 69 15.80 3.18 0.63
N GLN A 70 15.37 2.05 0.04
CA GLN A 70 14.00 1.89 -0.47
C GLN A 70 12.94 2.11 0.62
N MET A 71 13.22 1.64 1.84
CA MET A 71 12.32 1.84 2.98
C MET A 71 12.25 3.31 3.40
N ILE A 72 13.40 4.01 3.43
CA ILE A 72 13.44 5.44 3.77
C ILE A 72 12.67 6.25 2.73
N ASP A 73 12.92 5.98 1.44
CA ASP A 73 12.21 6.64 0.34
C ASP A 73 10.69 6.40 0.43
N ALA A 74 10.26 5.18 0.73
CA ALA A 74 8.85 4.83 0.91
C ALA A 74 8.19 5.55 2.10
N ILE A 75 8.90 5.71 3.21
CA ILE A 75 8.43 6.49 4.36
C ILE A 75 8.22 7.96 3.95
N ILE A 76 9.19 8.55 3.25
CA ILE A 76 9.12 9.94 2.79
C ILE A 76 7.94 10.12 1.81
N VAL A 77 7.77 9.20 0.85
CA VAL A 77 6.65 9.21 -0.09
C VAL A 77 5.32 9.12 0.66
N SER A 78 5.16 8.15 1.58
CA SER A 78 3.92 7.98 2.35
C SER A 78 3.56 9.22 3.16
N VAL A 79 4.51 9.77 3.90
CA VAL A 79 4.28 10.95 4.74
C VAL A 79 3.96 12.18 3.89
N SER A 80 4.71 12.41 2.80
CA SER A 80 4.48 13.55 1.92
C SER A 80 3.14 13.48 1.19
N ILE A 81 2.76 12.33 0.65
CA ILE A 81 1.47 12.08 0.01
C ILE A 81 0.33 12.26 1.03
N ALA A 82 0.44 11.65 2.23
CA ALA A 82 -0.59 11.75 3.25
C ALA A 82 -0.81 13.20 3.70
N ILE A 83 0.24 13.98 3.89
CA ILE A 83 0.12 15.39 4.28
C ILE A 83 -0.48 16.23 3.15
N LEU A 84 0.06 16.12 1.92
CA LEU A 84 -0.38 16.92 0.78
C LEU A 84 -1.85 16.59 0.40
N SER A 85 -2.18 15.31 0.29
CA SER A 85 -3.54 14.89 -0.02
C SER A 85 -4.53 15.33 1.05
N THR A 86 -4.15 15.22 2.34
CA THR A 86 -4.97 15.69 3.46
C THR A 86 -5.22 17.19 3.40
N VAL A 87 -4.18 18.00 3.17
CA VAL A 87 -4.33 19.46 3.07
C VAL A 87 -5.23 19.84 1.92
N ILE A 88 -4.97 19.29 0.73
CA ILE A 88 -5.76 19.61 -0.48
C ILE A 88 -7.20 19.11 -0.32
N SER A 89 -7.41 17.87 0.13
CA SER A 89 -8.74 17.31 0.36
C SER A 89 -9.52 18.06 1.44
N THR A 90 -8.83 18.56 2.48
CA THR A 90 -9.48 19.37 3.52
C THR A 90 -9.99 20.69 2.96
N ILE A 91 -9.20 21.36 2.14
CA ILE A 91 -9.62 22.62 1.50
C ILE A 91 -10.80 22.34 0.56
N LEU A 92 -10.65 21.39 -0.38
CA LEU A 92 -11.69 21.04 -1.35
C LEU A 92 -12.96 20.55 -0.66
N GLY A 93 -12.83 19.62 0.28
CA GLY A 93 -13.94 19.03 1.01
C GLY A 93 -14.69 20.05 1.89
N THR A 94 -13.98 20.99 2.53
CA THR A 94 -14.60 22.04 3.32
C THR A 94 -15.38 23.02 2.45
N ILE A 95 -14.78 23.49 1.35
CA ILE A 95 -15.46 24.38 0.37
C ILE A 95 -16.71 23.69 -0.19
N THR A 96 -16.56 22.42 -0.61
CA THR A 96 -17.65 21.61 -1.13
C THR A 96 -18.76 21.41 -0.11
N ALA A 97 -18.43 21.09 1.15
CA ALA A 97 -19.42 20.93 2.22
C ALA A 97 -20.24 22.19 2.47
N ILE A 98 -19.58 23.36 2.48
CA ILE A 98 -20.26 24.67 2.61
C ILE A 98 -21.16 24.93 1.39
N GLY A 99 -20.66 24.74 0.17
CA GLY A 99 -21.42 24.90 -1.06
C GLY A 99 -22.64 23.96 -1.15
N VAL A 100 -22.48 22.71 -0.80
CA VAL A 100 -23.56 21.70 -0.75
C VAL A 100 -24.61 22.09 0.30
N SER A 101 -24.23 22.63 1.46
CA SER A 101 -25.18 23.05 2.48
C SER A 101 -26.13 24.17 2.00
N LYS A 102 -25.64 25.08 1.17
CA LYS A 102 -26.38 26.20 0.60
C LYS A 102 -27.08 25.89 -0.73
N SER A 103 -26.87 24.69 -1.29
CA SER A 103 -27.45 24.26 -2.54
C SER A 103 -28.96 23.95 -2.44
N LYS A 104 -29.70 24.09 -3.57
CA LYS A 104 -31.10 23.68 -3.66
C LYS A 104 -31.27 22.19 -3.26
N PRO A 105 -32.42 21.81 -2.66
CA PRO A 105 -32.61 20.47 -2.10
C PRO A 105 -32.34 19.32 -3.10
N ILE A 106 -32.78 19.47 -4.35
CA ILE A 106 -32.57 18.45 -5.39
C ILE A 106 -31.07 18.32 -5.72
N LEU A 107 -30.39 19.44 -6.00
CA LEU A 107 -28.96 19.45 -6.30
C LEU A 107 -28.14 18.91 -5.14
N ARG A 108 -28.49 19.31 -3.92
CA ARG A 108 -27.85 18.78 -2.67
C ARG A 108 -27.97 17.27 -2.59
N LYS A 109 -29.15 16.70 -2.87
CA LYS A 109 -29.37 15.25 -2.85
C LYS A 109 -28.48 14.56 -3.88
N ILE A 110 -28.41 15.08 -5.10
CA ILE A 110 -27.58 14.53 -6.17
C ILE A 110 -26.09 14.58 -5.78
N LEU A 111 -25.59 15.74 -5.33
CA LEU A 111 -24.20 15.92 -4.95
C LEU A 111 -23.77 14.96 -3.81
N LEU A 112 -24.67 14.74 -2.85
CA LEU A 112 -24.40 13.80 -1.75
C LEU A 112 -24.40 12.35 -2.21
N GLN A 113 -25.28 11.97 -3.16
CA GLN A 113 -25.24 10.62 -3.74
C GLN A 113 -23.94 10.39 -4.52
N VAL A 114 -23.53 11.37 -5.33
CA VAL A 114 -22.26 11.31 -6.07
C VAL A 114 -21.07 11.22 -5.11
N ASN A 115 -21.08 11.99 -4.01
CA ASN A 115 -20.04 11.94 -2.96
C ASN A 115 -19.95 10.56 -2.30
N ASN A 116 -21.06 9.86 -2.16
CA ASN A 116 -21.10 8.56 -1.51
C ASN A 116 -20.61 7.42 -2.42
N ILE A 117 -20.56 7.61 -3.74
CA ILE A 117 -20.11 6.57 -4.67
C ILE A 117 -18.68 6.08 -4.33
N PRO A 118 -17.65 6.95 -4.19
CA PRO A 118 -16.31 6.49 -3.83
C PRO A 118 -16.23 5.84 -2.45
N ILE A 119 -17.08 6.29 -1.49
CA ILE A 119 -17.10 5.74 -0.13
C ILE A 119 -17.64 4.30 -0.10
N MET A 120 -18.62 4.01 -0.97
CA MET A 120 -19.26 2.69 -1.04
C MET A 120 -18.56 1.73 -2.00
N ASN A 121 -17.73 2.27 -2.90
CA ASN A 121 -17.04 1.47 -3.90
C ASN A 121 -15.82 0.76 -3.27
N PRO A 122 -15.60 -0.53 -3.55
CA PRO A 122 -14.36 -1.21 -3.12
C PRO A 122 -13.11 -0.46 -3.62
N GLU A 123 -12.12 -0.29 -2.76
CA GLU A 123 -10.89 0.45 -3.06
C GLU A 123 -10.16 -0.08 -4.31
N ILE A 124 -10.19 -1.41 -4.50
CA ILE A 124 -9.59 -2.05 -5.67
C ILE A 124 -10.22 -1.58 -6.98
N VAL A 125 -11.55 -1.40 -7.01
CA VAL A 125 -12.26 -0.90 -8.20
C VAL A 125 -11.90 0.56 -8.46
N THR A 126 -11.77 1.36 -7.41
CA THR A 126 -11.32 2.75 -7.51
C THR A 126 -9.89 2.83 -8.02
N GLY A 127 -8.98 2.01 -7.48
CA GLY A 127 -7.58 1.94 -7.91
C GLY A 127 -7.43 1.56 -9.38
N ILE A 128 -8.11 0.48 -9.82
CA ILE A 128 -8.10 0.05 -11.22
C ILE A 128 -8.71 1.11 -12.14
N SER A 129 -9.82 1.73 -11.74
CA SER A 129 -10.47 2.78 -12.54
C SER A 129 -9.57 3.99 -12.77
N LEU A 130 -8.86 4.44 -11.70
CA LEU A 130 -7.89 5.53 -11.80
C LEU A 130 -6.68 5.14 -12.64
N MET A 131 -6.17 3.92 -12.49
CA MET A 131 -5.10 3.37 -13.32
C MET A 131 -5.47 3.43 -14.80
N LEU A 132 -6.66 2.94 -15.17
CA LEU A 132 -7.15 2.96 -16.55
C LEU A 132 -7.35 4.39 -17.06
N LEU A 133 -7.88 5.29 -16.24
CA LEU A 133 -8.05 6.69 -16.57
C LEU A 133 -6.71 7.36 -16.88
N PHE A 134 -5.69 7.18 -16.03
CA PHE A 134 -4.37 7.75 -16.26
C PHE A 134 -3.72 7.16 -17.52
N SER A 135 -3.87 5.86 -17.75
CA SER A 135 -3.38 5.20 -18.98
C SER A 135 -4.08 5.74 -20.22
N PHE A 136 -5.40 5.90 -20.19
CA PHE A 136 -6.18 6.48 -21.30
C PHE A 136 -5.74 7.94 -21.60
N MET A 137 -5.48 8.72 -20.56
CA MET A 137 -4.99 10.10 -20.70
C MET A 137 -3.50 10.17 -21.05
N LYS A 138 -2.81 9.03 -21.16
CA LYS A 138 -1.36 8.93 -21.38
C LYS A 138 -0.54 9.70 -20.32
N ILE A 139 -1.04 9.75 -19.07
CA ILE A 139 -0.34 10.33 -17.94
C ILE A 139 0.61 9.27 -17.39
N GLU A 140 1.89 9.58 -17.37
CA GLU A 140 2.90 8.71 -16.77
C GLU A 140 2.64 8.59 -15.27
N LYS A 141 2.58 7.33 -14.78
CA LYS A 141 2.31 7.04 -13.38
C LYS A 141 3.50 7.41 -12.52
N GLY A 142 3.23 7.85 -11.30
CA GLY A 142 4.27 8.28 -10.37
C GLY A 142 3.68 9.01 -9.17
N TYR A 143 4.49 9.89 -8.60
CA TYR A 143 4.11 10.66 -7.41
C TYR A 143 2.84 11.50 -7.61
N ILE A 144 2.69 12.15 -8.77
CA ILE A 144 1.54 13.02 -9.04
C ILE A 144 0.24 12.22 -9.20
N THR A 145 0.28 11.09 -9.90
CA THR A 145 -0.90 10.22 -10.04
C THR A 145 -1.33 9.63 -8.71
N MET A 146 -0.36 9.24 -7.86
CA MET A 146 -0.62 8.80 -6.50
C MET A 146 -1.25 9.93 -5.67
N LEU A 147 -0.69 11.14 -5.73
CA LEU A 147 -1.26 12.29 -5.01
C LEU A 147 -2.69 12.60 -5.45
N ILE A 148 -2.97 12.63 -6.75
CA ILE A 148 -4.33 12.86 -7.29
C ILE A 148 -5.28 11.76 -6.80
N ALA A 149 -4.87 10.51 -6.85
CA ALA A 149 -5.68 9.38 -6.40
C ALA A 149 -6.04 9.47 -4.91
N HIS A 150 -5.07 9.85 -4.07
CA HIS A 150 -5.31 10.05 -2.64
C HIS A 150 -6.21 11.27 -2.36
N ILE A 151 -6.14 12.33 -3.16
CA ILE A 151 -7.08 13.46 -3.06
C ILE A 151 -8.50 12.99 -3.39
N VAL A 152 -8.66 12.19 -4.45
CA VAL A 152 -9.97 11.62 -4.84
C VAL A 152 -10.51 10.70 -3.74
N LEU A 153 -9.66 9.87 -3.15
CA LEU A 153 -10.02 8.98 -2.04
C LEU A 153 -10.46 9.75 -0.79
N CYS A 154 -9.70 10.76 -0.37
CA CYS A 154 -9.88 11.44 0.91
C CYS A 154 -10.99 12.51 0.90
N THR A 155 -11.22 13.20 -0.23
CA THR A 155 -12.16 14.34 -0.30
C THR A 155 -13.58 13.99 0.13
N PRO A 156 -14.19 12.85 -0.28
CA PRO A 156 -15.54 12.46 0.14
C PRO A 156 -15.67 12.32 1.66
N PHE A 157 -14.67 11.80 2.32
CA PHE A 157 -14.66 11.62 3.77
C PHE A 157 -14.57 12.95 4.52
N VAL A 158 -13.79 13.92 3.99
CA VAL A 158 -13.77 15.28 4.56
C VAL A 158 -15.15 15.92 4.43
N ILE A 159 -15.80 15.85 3.26
CA ILE A 159 -17.15 16.39 3.05
C ILE A 159 -18.12 15.80 4.08
N THR A 160 -18.10 14.49 4.25
CA THR A 160 -18.99 13.77 5.18
C THR A 160 -18.80 14.17 6.65
N ASN A 161 -17.57 14.53 7.03
CA ASN A 161 -17.27 15.00 8.40
C ASN A 161 -17.58 16.48 8.63
N VAL A 162 -17.36 17.32 7.63
CA VAL A 162 -17.55 18.77 7.75
C VAL A 162 -19.04 19.16 7.59
N LEU A 163 -19.75 18.55 6.65
CA LEU A 163 -21.13 18.92 6.31
C LEU A 163 -22.12 18.91 7.50
N PRO A 164 -22.10 17.90 8.41
CA PRO A 164 -22.98 17.93 9.58
C PRO A 164 -22.73 19.12 10.50
N LYS A 165 -21.49 19.61 10.58
CA LYS A 165 -21.15 20.79 11.36
C LYS A 165 -21.63 22.08 10.71
N VAL A 166 -21.51 22.17 9.38
CA VAL A 166 -22.07 23.31 8.63
C VAL A 166 -23.58 23.37 8.78
N ARG A 167 -24.28 22.23 8.75
CA ARG A 167 -25.74 22.15 8.93
C ARG A 167 -26.24 22.45 10.34
N GLN A 168 -25.37 22.45 11.33
CA GLN A 168 -25.70 22.80 12.72
C GLN A 168 -25.61 24.31 12.97
N LEU A 169 -25.04 25.08 12.04
CA LEU A 169 -24.98 26.54 12.15
C LEU A 169 -26.35 27.16 11.84
N ASP A 170 -26.59 28.33 12.44
CA ASP A 170 -27.72 29.17 12.07
C ASP A 170 -27.52 29.68 10.64
N ASP A 171 -28.57 29.59 9.82
CA ASP A 171 -28.51 29.96 8.41
C ASP A 171 -28.22 31.46 8.21
N ASN A 172 -28.61 32.32 9.17
CA ASN A 172 -28.44 33.78 9.13
C ASN A 172 -27.09 34.24 9.69
N LEU A 173 -26.24 33.33 10.16
CA LEU A 173 -24.99 33.68 10.83
C LEU A 173 -24.02 34.49 9.94
N ALA A 174 -23.97 34.12 8.64
CA ALA A 174 -23.15 34.86 7.67
C ALA A 174 -23.72 36.25 7.38
N ASP A 175 -25.05 36.36 7.23
CA ASP A 175 -25.73 37.59 6.96
C ASP A 175 -25.60 38.57 8.14
N ALA A 176 -25.80 38.10 9.36
CA ALA A 176 -25.58 38.91 10.58
C ALA A 176 -24.12 39.42 10.68
N ALA A 177 -23.13 38.66 10.25
CA ALA A 177 -21.75 39.16 10.22
C ALA A 177 -21.55 40.23 9.13
N MET A 178 -22.22 40.11 7.99
CA MET A 178 -22.17 41.10 6.89
C MET A 178 -22.91 42.39 7.27
N ASP A 179 -24.00 42.30 8.00
CA ASP A 179 -24.72 43.45 8.55
C ASP A 179 -23.87 44.27 9.52
N LEU A 180 -22.92 43.60 10.20
CA LEU A 180 -21.91 44.25 11.06
C LEU A 180 -20.68 44.76 10.26
N GLY A 181 -20.74 44.80 8.95
CA GLY A 181 -19.70 45.33 8.08
C GLY A 181 -18.61 44.34 7.66
N ALA A 182 -18.79 43.04 7.91
CA ALA A 182 -17.85 42.04 7.44
C ALA A 182 -18.03 41.79 5.94
N THR A 183 -16.93 41.65 5.20
CA THR A 183 -17.00 41.14 3.80
C THR A 183 -17.40 39.66 3.81
N PRO A 184 -17.96 39.12 2.70
CA PRO A 184 -18.29 37.68 2.61
C PRO A 184 -17.14 36.76 2.96
N PHE A 185 -15.92 37.12 2.55
CA PHE A 185 -14.70 36.37 2.89
C PHE A 185 -14.35 36.45 4.39
N GLN A 186 -14.60 37.60 5.01
CA GLN A 186 -14.42 37.76 6.46
C GLN A 186 -15.48 36.98 7.25
N ALA A 187 -16.75 37.01 6.81
CA ALA A 187 -17.80 36.18 7.41
C ALA A 187 -17.45 34.69 7.34
N LEU A 188 -16.97 34.22 6.19
CA LEU A 188 -16.53 32.85 6.02
C LEU A 188 -15.35 32.51 6.95
N THR A 189 -14.27 33.30 6.90
CA THR A 189 -12.99 32.93 7.54
C THR A 189 -12.98 33.23 9.06
N LYS A 190 -13.67 34.29 9.51
CA LYS A 190 -13.67 34.72 10.92
C LYS A 190 -14.87 34.19 11.71
N VAL A 191 -15.98 33.81 11.04
CA VAL A 191 -17.22 33.39 11.71
C VAL A 191 -17.53 31.93 11.42
N ILE A 192 -17.69 31.52 10.15
CA ILE A 192 -18.11 30.17 9.78
C ILE A 192 -17.03 29.14 10.06
N ILE A 193 -15.82 29.31 9.49
CA ILE A 193 -14.73 28.33 9.62
C ILE A 193 -14.37 28.03 11.09
N PRO A 194 -14.25 29.00 11.99
CA PRO A 194 -13.97 28.70 13.41
C PRO A 194 -15.05 27.84 14.08
N GLN A 195 -16.31 27.97 13.71
CA GLN A 195 -17.41 27.21 14.31
C GLN A 195 -17.48 25.77 13.79
N ILE A 196 -17.14 25.54 12.51
CA ILE A 196 -17.07 24.18 11.94
C ILE A 196 -15.73 23.50 12.16
N LYS A 197 -14.76 24.16 12.82
CA LYS A 197 -13.42 23.63 13.11
C LYS A 197 -13.41 22.20 13.66
N PRO A 198 -14.30 21.79 14.57
CA PRO A 198 -14.32 20.39 15.03
C PRO A 198 -14.58 19.39 13.92
N GLY A 199 -15.45 19.73 12.95
CA GLY A 199 -15.71 18.90 11.77
C GLY A 199 -14.52 18.85 10.82
N ILE A 200 -13.84 19.99 10.63
CA ILE A 200 -12.62 20.07 9.81
C ILE A 200 -11.53 19.21 10.42
N ILE A 201 -11.28 19.31 11.73
CA ILE A 201 -10.26 18.49 12.43
C ILE A 201 -10.57 17.00 12.28
N SER A 202 -11.83 16.60 12.46
CA SER A 202 -12.24 15.20 12.27
C SER A 202 -11.98 14.73 10.83
N GLY A 203 -12.31 15.59 9.85
CA GLY A 203 -12.03 15.30 8.44
C GLY A 203 -10.53 15.17 8.14
N VAL A 204 -9.70 16.07 8.68
CA VAL A 204 -8.23 16.03 8.55
C VAL A 204 -7.66 14.72 9.10
N LEU A 205 -8.05 14.34 10.32
CA LEU A 205 -7.54 13.11 10.95
C LEU A 205 -7.92 11.87 10.15
N LEU A 206 -9.17 11.80 9.69
CA LEU A 206 -9.63 10.67 8.89
C LEU A 206 -8.93 10.63 7.52
N ALA A 207 -8.83 11.75 6.82
CA ALA A 207 -8.15 11.83 5.53
C ALA A 207 -6.67 11.46 5.63
N PHE A 208 -5.97 11.92 6.67
CA PHE A 208 -4.58 11.54 6.91
C PHE A 208 -4.42 10.04 7.14
N THR A 209 -5.27 9.45 7.99
CA THR A 209 -5.22 8.01 8.27
C THR A 209 -5.47 7.19 7.02
N LEU A 210 -6.53 7.51 6.26
CA LEU A 210 -6.87 6.81 5.01
C LEU A 210 -5.75 6.91 3.97
N SER A 211 -5.13 8.07 3.85
CA SER A 211 -4.04 8.26 2.88
C SER A 211 -2.73 7.60 3.30
N PHE A 212 -2.43 7.60 4.61
CA PHE A 212 -1.16 7.04 5.11
C PHE A 212 -1.10 5.52 5.03
N ASP A 213 -2.23 4.87 5.29
CA ASP A 213 -2.36 3.41 5.37
C ASP A 213 -2.82 2.75 4.04
N ASP A 214 -3.14 3.57 3.02
CA ASP A 214 -3.59 3.05 1.74
C ASP A 214 -2.51 2.20 1.05
N PHE A 215 -2.91 0.98 0.71
CA PHE A 215 -2.13 0.05 -0.09
C PHE A 215 -2.73 -0.10 -1.49
N ILE A 216 -4.05 -0.32 -1.56
CA ILE A 216 -4.70 -0.81 -2.77
C ILE A 216 -4.67 0.24 -3.88
N VAL A 217 -5.12 1.46 -3.60
CA VAL A 217 -5.14 2.53 -4.61
C VAL A 217 -3.70 2.87 -5.00
N SER A 218 -2.80 3.01 -4.03
CA SER A 218 -1.38 3.27 -4.27
C SER A 218 -0.75 2.24 -5.19
N TYR A 219 -1.02 0.95 -4.99
CA TYR A 219 -0.46 -0.15 -5.78
C TYR A 219 -0.79 -0.03 -7.28
N PHE A 220 -1.99 0.41 -7.64
CA PHE A 220 -2.41 0.54 -9.04
C PHE A 220 -1.98 1.85 -9.70
N VAL A 221 -1.78 2.92 -8.93
CA VAL A 221 -1.48 4.26 -9.47
C VAL A 221 -0.03 4.70 -9.25
N SER A 222 0.76 3.94 -8.49
CA SER A 222 2.18 4.19 -8.33
C SER A 222 2.91 4.00 -9.66
N GLY A 223 3.87 4.85 -9.92
CA GLY A 223 4.78 4.69 -11.04
C GLY A 223 5.99 3.86 -10.66
N ASN A 224 6.82 3.58 -11.65
CA ASN A 224 8.04 2.84 -11.46
C ASN A 224 8.96 3.56 -10.46
N GLY A 225 9.36 2.85 -9.41
CA GLY A 225 10.28 3.34 -8.38
C GLY A 225 9.67 4.30 -7.35
N ILE A 226 8.36 4.52 -7.38
CA ILE A 226 7.65 5.31 -6.37
C ILE A 226 6.70 4.38 -5.62
N GLU A 227 7.14 3.92 -4.47
CA GLU A 227 6.36 3.06 -3.59
C GLU A 227 6.07 3.79 -2.28
N ASN A 228 4.88 3.59 -1.75
CA ASN A 228 4.58 3.98 -0.38
C ASN A 228 4.96 2.86 0.60
N ILE A 229 4.94 3.17 1.89
CA ILE A 229 5.32 2.23 2.95
C ILE A 229 4.45 0.96 2.94
N SER A 230 3.16 1.07 2.60
CA SER A 230 2.23 -0.06 2.57
C SER A 230 2.57 -1.04 1.44
N ILE A 231 3.00 -0.56 0.27
CA ILE A 231 3.49 -1.39 -0.83
C ILE A 231 4.78 -2.12 -0.41
N VAL A 232 5.73 -1.41 0.20
CA VAL A 232 6.99 -2.02 0.65
C VAL A 232 6.75 -3.06 1.74
N ILE A 233 5.88 -2.79 2.72
CA ILE A 233 5.49 -3.76 3.75
C ILE A 233 4.86 -5.01 3.11
N TYR A 234 3.95 -4.82 2.15
CA TYR A 234 3.33 -5.93 1.44
C TYR A 234 4.36 -6.80 0.71
N ASN A 235 5.29 -6.18 -0.03
CA ASN A 235 6.37 -6.89 -0.71
C ASN A 235 7.29 -7.63 0.29
N MET A 236 7.62 -7.02 1.42
CA MET A 236 8.43 -7.64 2.47
C MET A 236 7.69 -8.76 3.21
N SER A 237 6.38 -8.64 3.44
CA SER A 237 5.59 -9.65 4.16
C SER A 237 5.58 -11.00 3.44
N LYS A 238 5.58 -10.98 2.12
CA LYS A 238 5.69 -12.19 1.29
C LYS A 238 7.05 -12.89 1.41
N ARG A 239 8.08 -12.15 1.81
CA ARG A 239 9.46 -12.64 1.90
C ARG A 239 9.89 -13.05 3.31
N THR A 240 8.95 -13.14 4.28
CA THR A 240 9.25 -13.46 5.68
C THR A 240 10.44 -12.66 6.24
N ASN A 241 10.51 -11.36 5.90
CA ASN A 241 11.60 -10.50 6.37
C ASN A 241 11.27 -9.93 7.76
N PRO A 242 12.03 -10.26 8.82
CA PRO A 242 11.75 -9.79 10.17
C PRO A 242 11.88 -8.28 10.37
N SER A 243 12.52 -7.55 9.47
CA SER A 243 12.54 -6.07 9.51
C SER A 243 11.15 -5.44 9.48
N ILE A 244 10.12 -6.17 9.00
CA ILE A 244 8.71 -5.76 9.09
C ILE A 244 8.30 -5.54 10.53
N TYR A 245 8.72 -6.40 11.46
CA TYR A 245 8.37 -6.28 12.88
C TYR A 245 9.01 -5.04 13.50
N ALA A 246 10.25 -4.72 13.11
CA ALA A 246 10.92 -3.49 13.55
C ALA A 246 10.17 -2.25 13.02
N LEU A 247 9.79 -2.25 11.73
CA LEU A 247 9.04 -1.16 11.11
C LEU A 247 7.67 -0.97 11.77
N ALA A 248 6.91 -2.04 11.90
CA ALA A 248 5.57 -1.99 12.51
C ALA A 248 5.64 -1.54 13.98
N THR A 249 6.70 -1.93 14.72
CA THR A 249 6.95 -1.47 16.09
C THR A 249 7.24 0.03 16.12
N ILE A 250 8.05 0.55 15.19
CA ILE A 250 8.30 2.00 15.08
C ILE A 250 6.99 2.74 14.81
N ILE A 251 6.19 2.28 13.84
CA ILE A 251 4.89 2.89 13.54
C ILE A 251 3.98 2.88 14.77
N LEU A 252 3.89 1.75 15.47
CA LEU A 252 3.10 1.64 16.71
C LEU A 252 3.55 2.65 17.76
N VAL A 253 4.86 2.75 18.01
CA VAL A 253 5.45 3.69 18.97
C VAL A 253 5.16 5.14 18.56
N VAL A 254 5.34 5.48 17.28
CA VAL A 254 5.05 6.83 16.75
C VAL A 254 3.57 7.18 16.94
N VAL A 255 2.66 6.26 16.61
CA VAL A 255 1.21 6.46 16.82
C VAL A 255 0.89 6.66 18.29
N LEU A 256 1.45 5.85 19.20
CA LEU A 256 1.27 6.01 20.65
C LEU A 256 1.78 7.37 21.14
N ILE A 257 2.96 7.80 20.67
CA ILE A 257 3.51 9.11 21.00
C ILE A 257 2.56 10.22 20.52
N VAL A 258 2.08 10.17 19.28
CA VAL A 258 1.14 11.15 18.72
C VAL A 258 -0.17 11.20 19.53
N VAL A 259 -0.71 10.05 19.92
CA VAL A 259 -1.93 9.96 20.74
C VAL A 259 -1.68 10.56 22.13
N VAL A 260 -0.56 10.23 22.77
CA VAL A 260 -0.19 10.78 24.08
C VAL A 260 0.00 12.30 24.01
N LEU A 261 0.78 12.77 23.02
CA LEU A 261 1.02 14.20 22.81
C LEU A 261 -0.28 14.95 22.48
N GLY A 262 -1.14 14.36 21.64
CA GLY A 262 -2.37 15.00 21.20
C GLY A 262 -3.53 14.97 22.20
N THR A 263 -3.57 13.99 23.10
CA THR A 263 -4.70 13.77 24.00
C THR A 263 -4.37 14.01 25.46
N ILE A 264 -3.23 13.53 25.94
CA ILE A 264 -2.85 13.56 27.36
C ILE A 264 -2.20 14.89 27.71
N ILE A 265 -1.19 15.31 26.92
CA ILE A 265 -0.46 16.55 27.21
C ILE A 265 -1.35 17.80 27.22
N PRO A 266 -2.28 18.01 26.27
CA PRO A 266 -3.20 19.14 26.33
C PRO A 266 -4.11 19.15 27.57
N ARG A 267 -4.45 17.96 28.08
CA ARG A 267 -5.27 17.85 29.30
C ARG A 267 -4.49 18.14 30.56
N VAL A 268 -3.21 17.75 30.63
CA VAL A 268 -2.34 17.93 31.80
C VAL A 268 -1.72 19.33 31.79
N PHE A 269 -1.30 19.83 30.62
CA PHE A 269 -0.64 21.12 30.47
C PHE A 269 -1.33 22.02 29.42
N PRO A 270 -2.59 22.46 29.66
CA PRO A 270 -3.38 23.17 28.64
C PRO A 270 -2.75 24.51 28.19
N LYS A 271 -2.15 25.27 29.13
CA LYS A 271 -1.50 26.55 28.82
C LYS A 271 -0.22 26.40 28.00
N ALA A 272 0.57 25.33 28.23
CA ALA A 272 1.81 25.08 27.54
C ALA A 272 1.53 24.61 26.09
N THR A 273 0.55 23.73 25.90
CA THR A 273 0.14 23.23 24.55
C THR A 273 -0.49 24.33 23.72
N ASP A 274 -1.31 25.20 24.31
CA ASP A 274 -1.88 26.34 23.57
C ASP A 274 -0.79 27.33 23.10
N LYS A 275 0.23 27.55 23.91
CA LYS A 275 1.39 28.37 23.56
C LYS A 275 2.24 27.72 22.48
N LEU A 276 2.45 26.39 22.55
CA LEU A 276 3.21 25.60 21.59
C LEU A 276 2.52 25.58 20.21
N LEU A 277 1.22 25.28 20.17
CA LEU A 277 0.44 25.21 18.93
C LEU A 277 0.27 26.59 18.25
N LYS A 278 0.26 27.67 19.01
CA LYS A 278 0.24 29.04 18.49
C LYS A 278 1.61 29.56 18.09
N SER A 279 2.68 28.85 18.45
CA SER A 279 4.05 29.26 18.16
C SER A 279 4.30 29.31 16.65
N LYS A 280 4.86 30.42 16.18
CA LYS A 280 5.33 30.55 14.79
C LYS A 280 6.41 29.51 14.45
N VAL A 281 7.24 29.14 15.44
CA VAL A 281 8.32 28.16 15.28
C VAL A 281 7.78 26.78 14.91
N VAL A 282 6.74 26.30 15.61
CA VAL A 282 6.13 24.99 15.30
C VAL A 282 5.53 25.00 13.88
N LYS A 283 4.87 26.09 13.49
CA LYS A 283 4.32 26.23 12.13
C LYS A 283 5.40 26.26 11.06
N VAL A 284 6.51 26.94 11.33
CA VAL A 284 7.67 27.00 10.41
C VAL A 284 8.35 25.64 10.31
N ILE A 285 8.51 24.90 11.42
CA ILE A 285 9.08 23.55 11.41
C ILE A 285 8.19 22.61 10.58
N LEU A 286 6.87 22.61 10.81
CA LEU A 286 5.93 21.78 10.04
C LEU A 286 5.95 22.13 8.56
N ALA A 287 5.95 23.42 8.21
CA ALA A 287 6.06 23.86 6.82
C ALA A 287 7.41 23.48 6.21
N GLY A 288 8.50 23.58 6.96
CA GLY A 288 9.85 23.19 6.56
C GLY A 288 9.95 21.68 6.29
N CYS A 289 9.44 20.85 7.19
CA CYS A 289 9.38 19.39 6.98
C CYS A 289 8.57 19.02 5.73
N LEU A 290 7.47 19.72 5.48
CA LEU A 290 6.62 19.51 4.31
C LEU A 290 7.37 19.91 3.03
N LEU A 291 8.04 21.05 3.01
CA LEU A 291 8.83 21.51 1.86
C LEU A 291 10.03 20.58 1.58
N ILE A 292 10.70 20.11 2.64
CA ILE A 292 11.81 19.15 2.52
C ILE A 292 11.30 17.81 1.95
N SER A 293 10.18 17.29 2.46
CA SER A 293 9.64 16.02 1.95
C SER A 293 9.19 16.10 0.50
N VAL A 294 8.58 17.22 0.09
CA VAL A 294 8.20 17.47 -1.31
C VAL A 294 9.43 17.66 -2.18
N GLY A 295 10.41 18.47 -1.72
CA GLY A 295 11.67 18.69 -2.42
C GLY A 295 12.45 17.40 -2.63
N TRP A 296 12.52 16.55 -1.61
CA TRP A 296 13.15 15.23 -1.70
C TRP A 296 12.44 14.32 -2.72
N SER A 297 11.11 14.24 -2.66
CA SER A 297 10.31 13.41 -3.60
C SER A 297 10.47 13.87 -5.06
N ILE A 298 10.65 15.16 -5.29
CA ILE A 298 10.92 15.72 -6.61
C ILE A 298 12.37 15.45 -7.03
N SER A 299 13.35 15.66 -6.15
CA SER A 299 14.77 15.49 -6.45
C SER A 299 15.18 14.03 -6.65
N ALA A 300 14.51 13.10 -5.99
CA ALA A 300 14.73 11.66 -6.17
C ALA A 300 14.43 11.17 -7.61
N GLY A 301 13.68 11.96 -8.39
CA GLY A 301 13.37 11.67 -9.80
C GLY A 301 14.18 12.48 -10.82
N ILE A 302 15.02 13.43 -10.38
CA ILE A 302 15.73 14.34 -11.31
C ILE A 302 17.24 14.11 -11.22
N GLY A 303 17.87 13.67 -12.32
CA GLY A 303 19.30 13.87 -12.53
C GLY A 303 20.17 12.66 -12.81
N LYS A 304 19.82 11.43 -12.47
CA LYS A 304 20.56 10.22 -12.86
C LYS A 304 19.82 9.46 -13.95
N LYS A 305 20.57 8.85 -14.87
CA LYS A 305 20.01 7.86 -15.79
C LYS A 305 19.37 6.74 -14.96
N THR A 306 18.13 6.40 -15.23
CA THR A 306 17.39 5.39 -14.47
C THR A 306 17.22 4.14 -15.31
N LEU A 307 17.60 2.99 -14.76
CA LEU A 307 17.33 1.66 -15.32
C LEU A 307 16.16 1.03 -14.53
N ARG A 308 15.10 0.70 -15.21
CA ARG A 308 13.87 0.11 -14.60
C ARG A 308 13.86 -1.39 -14.84
N VAL A 309 14.04 -2.16 -13.76
CA VAL A 309 14.09 -3.62 -13.78
C VAL A 309 12.89 -4.20 -13.07
N TYR A 310 12.15 -5.10 -13.72
CA TYR A 310 10.99 -5.78 -13.16
C TYR A 310 11.24 -7.28 -13.13
N ASN A 311 11.40 -7.83 -11.94
CA ASN A 311 11.88 -9.20 -11.74
C ASN A 311 11.07 -9.93 -10.65
N TRP A 312 11.30 -11.21 -10.51
CA TRP A 312 10.84 -12.01 -9.37
C TRP A 312 11.50 -11.55 -8.07
N GLY A 313 10.81 -11.80 -6.95
CA GLY A 313 11.42 -11.61 -5.64
C GLY A 313 12.62 -12.56 -5.44
N GLU A 314 13.67 -12.11 -4.72
CA GLU A 314 14.85 -12.91 -4.34
C GLU A 314 15.69 -13.46 -5.53
N TYR A 315 15.55 -12.91 -6.73
CA TYR A 315 16.27 -13.36 -7.93
C TYR A 315 17.59 -12.63 -8.19
N ILE A 316 17.94 -11.63 -7.37
CA ILE A 316 19.21 -10.91 -7.46
C ILE A 316 19.69 -10.51 -6.05
N ASP A 317 20.98 -10.56 -5.82
CA ASP A 317 21.57 -9.98 -4.60
C ASP A 317 21.61 -8.44 -4.71
N LYS A 318 21.27 -7.77 -3.62
CA LYS A 318 21.24 -6.29 -3.59
C LYS A 318 22.61 -5.66 -3.85
N SER A 319 23.70 -6.35 -3.50
CA SER A 319 25.05 -5.87 -3.77
C SER A 319 25.31 -5.72 -5.27
N VAL A 320 24.76 -6.63 -6.09
CA VAL A 320 24.90 -6.55 -7.56
C VAL A 320 24.24 -5.29 -8.12
N ILE A 321 23.10 -4.89 -7.55
CA ILE A 321 22.42 -3.64 -7.94
C ILE A 321 23.29 -2.44 -7.55
N SER A 322 23.79 -2.42 -6.32
CA SER A 322 24.65 -1.34 -5.84
C SER A 322 25.93 -1.21 -6.65
N ASP A 323 26.60 -2.33 -6.93
CA ASP A 323 27.84 -2.36 -7.76
C ASP A 323 27.57 -1.86 -9.19
N PHE A 324 26.39 -2.17 -9.73
CA PHE A 324 25.99 -1.70 -11.05
C PHE A 324 25.72 -0.19 -11.07
N GLU A 325 25.02 0.32 -10.05
CA GLU A 325 24.75 1.76 -9.88
C GLU A 325 26.04 2.57 -9.78
N ASP A 326 26.98 2.08 -8.97
CA ASP A 326 28.30 2.73 -8.78
C ASP A 326 29.14 2.69 -10.05
N LYS A 327 29.13 1.56 -10.76
CA LYS A 327 29.93 1.37 -11.98
C LYS A 327 29.46 2.23 -13.14
N TYR A 328 28.14 2.41 -13.29
CA TYR A 328 27.54 3.07 -14.46
C TYR A 328 26.97 4.46 -14.16
N ASP A 329 27.13 4.97 -12.93
CA ASP A 329 26.57 6.23 -12.43
C ASP A 329 25.08 6.40 -12.81
N CYS A 330 24.30 5.38 -12.50
CA CYS A 330 22.87 5.33 -12.75
C CYS A 330 22.10 4.96 -11.50
N LYS A 331 20.77 5.09 -11.54
CA LYS A 331 19.86 4.58 -10.50
C LYS A 331 19.10 3.37 -11.06
N VAL A 332 19.14 2.24 -10.36
CA VAL A 332 18.33 1.07 -10.70
C VAL A 332 17.02 1.11 -9.91
N VAL A 333 15.91 1.23 -10.59
CA VAL A 333 14.57 1.05 -10.03
C VAL A 333 14.21 -0.41 -10.16
N TYR A 334 14.38 -1.15 -9.07
CA TYR A 334 14.14 -2.58 -9.05
C TYR A 334 12.77 -2.88 -8.44
N GLU A 335 11.83 -3.29 -9.25
CA GLU A 335 10.50 -3.72 -8.84
C GLU A 335 10.37 -5.24 -8.88
N THR A 336 9.48 -5.79 -8.06
CA THR A 336 9.24 -7.23 -8.01
C THR A 336 7.78 -7.57 -8.25
N PHE A 337 7.55 -8.77 -8.80
CA PHE A 337 6.22 -9.34 -8.97
C PHE A 337 6.18 -10.78 -8.45
N ASP A 338 4.98 -11.27 -8.21
CA ASP A 338 4.72 -12.61 -7.66
C ASP A 338 4.10 -13.56 -8.68
N SER A 339 3.53 -13.02 -9.78
CA SER A 339 3.01 -13.82 -10.89
C SER A 339 3.19 -13.07 -12.20
N ASN A 340 3.33 -13.83 -13.28
CA ASN A 340 3.43 -13.29 -14.64
C ASN A 340 2.17 -12.49 -15.03
N GLU A 341 1.00 -12.88 -14.52
CA GLU A 341 -0.29 -12.25 -14.80
C GLU A 341 -0.37 -10.85 -14.19
N ILE A 342 0.08 -10.71 -12.95
CA ILE A 342 0.20 -9.41 -12.27
C ILE A 342 1.22 -8.53 -12.99
N MET A 343 2.39 -9.08 -13.31
CA MET A 343 3.43 -8.39 -14.08
C MET A 343 2.87 -7.88 -15.41
N TYR A 344 2.22 -8.75 -16.19
CA TYR A 344 1.63 -8.41 -17.48
C TYR A 344 0.56 -7.32 -17.33
N THR A 345 -0.36 -7.44 -16.36
CA THR A 345 -1.41 -6.46 -16.11
C THR A 345 -0.83 -5.08 -15.82
N LYS A 346 0.20 -5.01 -14.98
CA LYS A 346 0.87 -3.76 -14.63
C LYS A 346 1.61 -3.15 -15.84
N TYR A 347 2.27 -3.99 -16.64
CA TYR A 347 2.95 -3.57 -17.86
C TYR A 347 1.98 -3.01 -18.91
N VAL A 348 0.92 -3.74 -19.27
CA VAL A 348 -0.03 -3.28 -20.31
C VAL A 348 -0.87 -2.09 -19.84
N SER A 349 -0.97 -1.84 -18.54
CA SER A 349 -1.64 -0.67 -18.00
C SER A 349 -0.82 0.62 -18.09
N GLY A 350 0.30 0.60 -18.82
CA GLY A 350 1.12 1.77 -19.17
C GLY A 350 2.31 2.03 -18.26
N ASN A 351 2.74 1.05 -17.47
CA ASN A 351 4.05 1.11 -16.82
C ASN A 351 5.13 0.74 -17.85
N SER A 352 6.25 1.46 -17.86
CA SER A 352 7.39 1.17 -18.74
C SER A 352 8.54 0.56 -17.96
N TYR A 353 9.14 -0.47 -18.51
CA TYR A 353 10.32 -1.14 -17.94
C TYR A 353 11.38 -1.26 -19.02
N ASP A 354 12.66 -1.13 -18.62
CA ASP A 354 13.79 -1.34 -19.52
C ASP A 354 14.14 -2.83 -19.60
N ILE A 355 14.02 -3.54 -18.48
CA ILE A 355 14.26 -4.98 -18.36
C ILE A 355 13.11 -5.63 -17.60
N MET A 356 12.58 -6.73 -18.14
CA MET A 356 11.60 -7.59 -17.46
C MET A 356 12.12 -9.03 -17.46
N VAL A 357 11.87 -9.75 -16.36
CA VAL A 357 12.35 -11.14 -16.17
C VAL A 357 11.15 -12.07 -15.92
N PRO A 358 10.25 -12.26 -16.91
CA PRO A 358 9.13 -13.20 -16.80
C PRO A 358 9.53 -14.63 -17.14
N SER A 359 8.59 -15.56 -16.93
CA SER A 359 8.73 -16.93 -17.42
C SER A 359 8.53 -17.00 -18.95
N GLU A 360 9.03 -18.08 -19.55
CA GLU A 360 9.09 -18.29 -21.00
C GLU A 360 7.73 -18.12 -21.70
N TYR A 361 6.65 -18.62 -21.13
CA TYR A 361 5.32 -18.52 -21.73
C TYR A 361 4.80 -17.08 -21.81
N MET A 362 5.23 -16.24 -20.88
CA MET A 362 4.89 -14.83 -20.89
C MET A 362 5.77 -14.07 -21.89
N ILE A 363 7.04 -14.47 -22.06
CA ILE A 363 7.90 -13.94 -23.12
C ILE A 363 7.28 -14.25 -24.48
N GLU A 364 6.84 -15.49 -24.72
CA GLU A 364 6.15 -15.89 -25.96
C GLU A 364 4.93 -15.00 -26.24
N ARG A 365 4.12 -14.72 -25.20
CA ARG A 365 2.98 -13.83 -25.30
C ARG A 365 3.37 -12.41 -25.69
N LEU A 366 4.37 -11.86 -25.01
CA LEU A 366 4.84 -10.50 -25.25
C LEU A 366 5.45 -10.33 -26.64
N ILE A 367 6.13 -11.38 -27.19
CA ILE A 367 6.62 -11.39 -28.56
C ILE A 367 5.44 -11.40 -29.54
N LYS A 368 4.44 -12.27 -29.36
CA LYS A 368 3.24 -12.33 -30.21
C LYS A 368 2.44 -11.04 -30.23
N GLU A 369 2.47 -10.29 -29.13
CA GLU A 369 1.80 -8.99 -29.01
C GLU A 369 2.70 -7.81 -29.46
N GLU A 370 3.89 -8.07 -29.99
CA GLU A 370 4.87 -7.07 -30.46
C GLU A 370 5.22 -6.02 -29.36
N ARG A 371 5.38 -6.49 -28.12
CA ARG A 371 5.61 -5.64 -26.96
C ARG A 371 7.07 -5.59 -26.49
N LEU A 372 7.95 -6.35 -27.12
CA LEU A 372 9.37 -6.41 -26.81
C LEU A 372 10.18 -5.77 -27.93
N GLN A 373 11.28 -5.15 -27.55
CA GLN A 373 12.28 -4.68 -28.50
C GLN A 373 13.32 -5.77 -28.74
N PRO A 374 13.83 -5.92 -29.98
CA PRO A 374 14.91 -6.87 -30.26
C PRO A 374 16.20 -6.44 -29.55
N ILE A 375 16.94 -7.46 -29.09
CA ILE A 375 18.22 -7.28 -28.39
C ILE A 375 19.34 -7.09 -29.41
N ASP A 376 20.08 -6.01 -29.27
CA ASP A 376 21.30 -5.80 -30.04
C ASP A 376 22.45 -6.65 -29.49
N LYS A 377 22.70 -7.80 -30.12
CA LYS A 377 23.74 -8.73 -29.67
C LYS A 377 25.16 -8.17 -29.85
N SER A 378 25.36 -7.12 -30.64
CA SER A 378 26.66 -6.45 -30.75
C SER A 378 27.05 -5.72 -29.46
N ILE A 379 26.05 -5.31 -28.67
CA ILE A 379 26.24 -4.62 -27.39
C ILE A 379 26.36 -5.65 -26.26
N VAL A 380 25.68 -6.79 -26.34
CA VAL A 380 25.69 -7.84 -25.30
C VAL A 380 26.90 -8.74 -25.48
N THR A 381 28.08 -8.24 -25.08
CA THR A 381 29.37 -8.91 -25.29
C THR A 381 29.53 -10.24 -24.56
N ASN A 382 28.72 -10.50 -23.53
CA ASN A 382 28.79 -11.70 -22.67
C ASN A 382 27.80 -12.80 -23.11
N PHE A 383 27.13 -12.65 -24.25
CA PHE A 383 26.12 -13.59 -24.72
C PHE A 383 26.71 -15.02 -24.91
N ASP A 384 27.96 -15.12 -25.32
CA ASP A 384 28.65 -16.38 -25.51
C ASP A 384 28.92 -17.17 -24.22
N ASN A 385 28.79 -16.55 -23.07
CA ASN A 385 28.90 -17.20 -21.75
C ASN A 385 27.63 -18.01 -21.37
N ILE A 386 26.54 -17.85 -22.12
CA ILE A 386 25.27 -18.51 -21.83
C ILE A 386 25.36 -19.98 -22.28
N ASN A 387 24.81 -20.85 -21.43
CA ASN A 387 24.71 -22.27 -21.79
C ASN A 387 23.89 -22.46 -23.07
N LYS A 388 24.53 -23.00 -24.13
CA LYS A 388 23.89 -23.18 -25.43
C LYS A 388 22.68 -24.12 -25.38
N GLY A 389 22.59 -25.02 -24.39
CA GLY A 389 21.48 -25.95 -24.25
C GLY A 389 20.15 -25.31 -23.88
N ILE A 390 20.15 -24.06 -23.43
CA ILE A 390 18.94 -23.30 -23.04
C ILE A 390 18.57 -22.22 -24.07
N LEU A 391 19.39 -22.00 -25.10
CA LEU A 391 19.13 -21.09 -26.20
C LEU A 391 18.27 -21.74 -27.29
N GLY A 392 17.75 -20.92 -28.20
CA GLY A 392 17.04 -21.40 -29.41
C GLY A 392 15.72 -22.06 -29.09
N GLN A 393 14.96 -21.58 -28.13
CA GLN A 393 13.65 -22.11 -27.81
C GLN A 393 12.64 -21.84 -28.94
N SER A 394 11.60 -22.67 -29.02
CA SER A 394 10.61 -22.63 -30.10
C SER A 394 9.89 -21.27 -30.25
N PHE A 395 9.75 -20.51 -29.18
CA PHE A 395 9.10 -19.19 -29.20
C PHE A 395 10.04 -18.06 -29.68
N ASP A 396 11.35 -18.26 -29.65
CA ASP A 396 12.38 -17.32 -30.14
C ASP A 396 13.65 -18.09 -30.54
N PRO A 397 13.65 -18.76 -31.71
CA PRO A 397 14.74 -19.65 -32.14
C PRO A 397 16.09 -18.94 -32.27
N ASN A 398 16.08 -17.64 -32.54
CA ASN A 398 17.28 -16.85 -32.71
C ASN A 398 17.72 -16.12 -31.43
N ASN A 399 16.94 -16.17 -30.37
CA ASN A 399 17.15 -15.31 -29.16
C ASN A 399 17.25 -13.82 -29.51
N ASP A 400 16.30 -13.34 -30.31
CA ASP A 400 16.28 -11.93 -30.72
C ASP A 400 15.63 -11.03 -29.66
N TYR A 401 14.81 -11.57 -28.76
CA TYR A 401 14.02 -10.80 -27.78
C TYR A 401 14.33 -11.14 -26.32
N TRP A 402 15.08 -12.21 -26.03
CA TRP A 402 15.33 -12.64 -24.67
C TRP A 402 16.72 -13.23 -24.44
N VAL A 403 17.16 -13.14 -23.19
CA VAL A 403 18.38 -13.76 -22.67
C VAL A 403 18.01 -14.62 -21.47
N PRO A 404 18.36 -15.91 -21.43
CA PRO A 404 18.10 -16.76 -20.28
C PRO A 404 18.77 -16.21 -19.01
N TYR A 405 18.00 -16.10 -17.91
CA TYR A 405 18.49 -15.62 -16.63
C TYR A 405 18.65 -16.78 -15.65
N PHE A 406 17.56 -17.48 -15.33
CA PHE A 406 17.58 -18.70 -14.54
C PHE A 406 16.83 -19.82 -15.27
N CYS A 407 17.29 -21.06 -15.03
CA CYS A 407 16.59 -22.28 -15.42
C CYS A 407 16.40 -23.12 -14.15
N GLY A 408 15.18 -23.55 -13.89
CA GLY A 408 14.83 -24.33 -12.71
C GLY A 408 14.01 -25.56 -13.04
N ASN A 409 13.89 -26.45 -12.06
CA ASN A 409 13.01 -27.60 -12.11
C ASN A 409 11.96 -27.49 -11.02
N VAL A 410 10.73 -27.89 -11.34
CA VAL A 410 9.69 -28.08 -10.34
C VAL A 410 9.74 -29.49 -9.81
N GLY A 411 9.67 -29.65 -8.50
CA GLY A 411 9.71 -30.94 -7.84
C GLY A 411 8.91 -30.96 -6.54
N ILE A 412 8.75 -32.14 -5.97
CA ILE A 412 8.06 -32.34 -4.70
C ILE A 412 9.08 -32.25 -3.56
N LEU A 413 8.93 -31.23 -2.70
CA LEU A 413 9.62 -31.16 -1.42
C LEU A 413 8.79 -31.91 -0.39
N TYR A 414 9.40 -32.81 0.37
CA TYR A 414 8.69 -33.62 1.36
C TYR A 414 9.44 -33.70 2.69
N ASP A 415 8.67 -33.82 3.78
CA ASP A 415 9.21 -34.09 5.11
C ASP A 415 9.52 -35.59 5.23
N LYS A 416 10.81 -35.93 5.43
CA LYS A 416 11.30 -37.31 5.59
C LYS A 416 10.75 -38.02 6.82
N THR A 417 10.22 -37.27 7.79
CA THR A 417 9.66 -37.83 9.02
C THR A 417 8.19 -38.23 8.87
N VAL A 418 7.53 -37.66 7.87
CA VAL A 418 6.08 -37.83 7.62
C VAL A 418 5.83 -38.72 6.41
N VAL A 419 6.60 -38.53 5.34
CA VAL A 419 6.37 -39.23 4.04
C VAL A 419 7.11 -40.56 4.01
N ASP A 420 6.37 -41.64 3.75
CA ASP A 420 6.94 -42.99 3.58
C ASP A 420 7.75 -43.07 2.28
N LYS A 421 8.94 -43.68 2.36
CA LYS A 421 9.81 -43.86 1.19
C LYS A 421 9.16 -44.68 0.08
N ASN A 422 8.23 -45.57 0.40
CA ASN A 422 7.53 -46.37 -0.62
C ASN A 422 6.52 -45.55 -1.40
N ASP A 423 5.89 -44.58 -0.74
CA ASP A 423 4.89 -43.70 -1.36
C ASP A 423 5.57 -42.72 -2.38
N LEU A 424 6.86 -42.45 -2.23
CA LEU A 424 7.62 -41.65 -3.20
C LEU A 424 7.69 -42.26 -4.59
N LYS A 425 7.45 -43.58 -4.72
CA LYS A 425 7.39 -44.27 -6.01
C LYS A 425 6.15 -43.86 -6.84
N GLU A 426 5.14 -43.30 -6.21
CA GLU A 426 3.96 -42.77 -6.88
C GLU A 426 4.26 -41.54 -7.76
N GLY A 427 5.45 -40.91 -7.57
CA GLY A 427 5.82 -39.70 -8.29
C GLY A 427 4.85 -38.57 -8.03
N TRP A 428 4.34 -37.89 -9.06
CA TRP A 428 3.36 -36.82 -8.91
C TRP A 428 2.02 -37.24 -8.31
N ASN A 429 1.67 -38.54 -8.42
CA ASN A 429 0.42 -39.06 -7.85
C ASN A 429 0.39 -39.07 -6.32
N ILE A 430 1.53 -38.96 -5.64
CA ILE A 430 1.58 -38.81 -4.18
C ILE A 430 0.77 -37.62 -3.69
N LEU A 431 0.62 -36.56 -4.51
CA LEU A 431 -0.20 -35.39 -4.20
C LEU A 431 -1.72 -35.71 -4.18
N ARG A 432 -2.11 -36.87 -4.69
CA ARG A 432 -3.50 -37.38 -4.68
C ARG A 432 -3.72 -38.45 -3.61
N ASN A 433 -2.65 -38.86 -2.90
CA ASN A 433 -2.72 -39.90 -1.89
C ASN A 433 -3.50 -39.43 -0.67
N PRO A 434 -4.65 -40.07 -0.31
CA PRO A 434 -5.49 -39.66 0.81
C PRO A 434 -4.77 -39.62 2.16
N LYS A 435 -3.69 -40.39 2.32
CA LYS A 435 -2.85 -40.43 3.51
C LYS A 435 -2.31 -39.06 3.89
N TYR A 436 -2.07 -38.19 2.91
CA TYR A 436 -1.48 -36.85 3.09
C TYR A 436 -2.51 -35.72 2.98
N LYS A 437 -3.80 -36.03 3.03
CA LYS A 437 -4.86 -35.04 2.96
C LYS A 437 -4.71 -33.97 4.05
N GLY A 438 -4.72 -32.70 3.62
CA GLY A 438 -4.56 -31.54 4.51
C GLY A 438 -3.11 -31.20 4.88
N GLN A 439 -2.12 -31.92 4.31
CA GLN A 439 -0.69 -31.69 4.50
C GLN A 439 0.03 -31.36 3.18
N ILE A 440 -0.72 -31.10 2.13
CA ILE A 440 -0.20 -30.81 0.80
C ILE A 440 -0.34 -29.33 0.55
N TYR A 441 0.75 -28.72 0.07
CA TYR A 441 0.83 -27.32 -0.28
C TYR A 441 1.25 -27.18 -1.74
N MET A 442 0.67 -26.26 -2.46
CA MET A 442 0.93 -25.98 -3.87
C MET A 442 1.21 -24.48 -4.04
N TYR A 443 1.92 -24.12 -5.08
CA TYR A 443 2.07 -22.73 -5.48
C TYR A 443 0.72 -22.11 -5.81
N ASP A 444 0.55 -20.82 -5.48
CA ASP A 444 -0.56 -20.00 -5.95
C ASP A 444 -0.29 -19.53 -7.39
N SER A 445 -0.27 -20.51 -8.29
CA SER A 445 -0.01 -20.35 -9.72
C SER A 445 -0.88 -21.33 -10.49
N GLU A 446 -1.76 -20.81 -11.34
CA GLU A 446 -2.64 -21.62 -12.19
C GLU A 446 -1.83 -22.55 -13.07
N ARG A 447 -0.81 -22.03 -13.74
CA ARG A 447 0.00 -22.79 -14.70
C ARG A 447 0.80 -23.91 -14.02
N ASP A 448 1.43 -23.65 -12.88
CA ASP A 448 2.17 -24.69 -12.15
C ASP A 448 1.24 -25.79 -11.62
N SER A 449 0.05 -25.42 -11.16
CA SER A 449 -0.96 -26.37 -10.70
C SER A 449 -1.43 -27.28 -11.85
N PHE A 450 -1.74 -26.71 -13.02
CA PHE A 450 -2.09 -27.50 -14.21
C PHE A 450 -0.92 -28.36 -14.68
N MET A 451 0.30 -27.85 -14.69
CA MET A 451 1.50 -28.61 -15.05
C MET A 451 1.65 -29.86 -14.19
N VAL A 452 1.48 -29.73 -12.88
CA VAL A 452 1.56 -30.85 -11.92
C VAL A 452 0.44 -31.87 -12.18
N ALA A 453 -0.81 -31.40 -12.38
CA ALA A 453 -1.95 -32.26 -12.68
C ALA A 453 -1.76 -33.01 -14.00
N LEU A 454 -1.36 -32.34 -15.06
CA LEU A 454 -1.06 -32.95 -16.37
C LEU A 454 0.03 -34.02 -16.25
N LYS A 455 1.12 -33.73 -15.51
CA LYS A 455 2.20 -34.71 -15.29
C LYS A 455 1.74 -35.92 -14.48
N ALA A 456 0.87 -35.71 -13.47
CA ALA A 456 0.30 -36.81 -12.70
C ALA A 456 -0.60 -37.72 -13.56
N LEU A 457 -1.23 -37.17 -14.63
CA LEU A 457 -2.04 -37.90 -15.59
C LEU A 457 -1.21 -38.50 -16.74
N GLY A 458 0.07 -38.20 -16.83
CA GLY A 458 0.96 -38.66 -17.89
C GLY A 458 0.92 -37.81 -19.17
N TYR A 459 0.27 -36.66 -19.12
CA TYR A 459 0.17 -35.74 -20.25
C TYR A 459 1.37 -34.81 -20.38
N SER A 460 1.49 -34.14 -21.51
CA SER A 460 2.49 -33.07 -21.69
C SER A 460 2.10 -31.84 -20.87
N MET A 461 3.05 -31.26 -20.13
CA MET A 461 2.83 -29.98 -19.44
C MET A 461 2.55 -28.81 -20.41
N ASN A 462 2.87 -28.97 -21.69
CA ASN A 462 2.66 -27.95 -22.71
C ASN A 462 1.55 -28.39 -23.70
N THR A 463 0.65 -29.28 -23.28
CA THR A 463 -0.48 -29.68 -24.12
C THR A 463 -1.37 -28.51 -24.47
N THR A 464 -1.90 -28.56 -25.71
CA THR A 464 -2.98 -27.66 -26.18
C THR A 464 -4.28 -28.42 -26.41
N ASP A 465 -4.29 -29.73 -26.13
CA ASP A 465 -5.48 -30.57 -26.27
C ASP A 465 -6.47 -30.21 -25.14
N ARG A 466 -7.67 -29.79 -25.56
CA ARG A 466 -8.74 -29.37 -24.64
C ARG A 466 -9.16 -30.48 -23.68
N LYS A 467 -9.19 -31.73 -24.18
CA LYS A 467 -9.59 -32.87 -23.36
C LYS A 467 -8.57 -33.12 -22.24
N GLU A 468 -7.27 -33.09 -22.55
CA GLU A 468 -6.21 -33.28 -21.57
C GLU A 468 -6.21 -32.15 -20.50
N ILE A 469 -6.54 -30.92 -20.94
CA ILE A 469 -6.68 -29.79 -20.04
C ILE A 469 -7.91 -29.95 -19.14
N ASP A 470 -9.04 -30.38 -19.70
CA ASP A 470 -10.28 -30.63 -18.94
C ASP A 470 -10.11 -31.80 -17.94
N ASP A 471 -9.34 -32.84 -18.32
CA ASP A 471 -9.01 -33.97 -17.43
C ASP A 471 -8.11 -33.53 -16.22
N ALA A 472 -7.31 -32.50 -16.42
CA ALA A 472 -6.39 -31.97 -15.42
C ALA A 472 -7.08 -30.96 -14.46
N TYR A 473 -8.21 -30.38 -14.87
CA TYR A 473 -9.02 -29.45 -14.07
C TYR A 473 -9.78 -30.20 -12.97
#